data_e6b35df5705b8df05712e7d5d1f70e8a
#
_entry.id   e6b35df5705b8df05712e7d5d1f70e8a
#
_cell.length_a   1.000
_cell.length_b   1.000
_cell.length_c   1.000
_cell.angle_alpha   90.00
_cell.angle_beta   90.00
_cell.angle_gamma   90.00
#
_symmetry.space_group_name_H-M   'P 1'
#
loop_
_entity.id
_entity.type
_entity.pdbx_description
1 polymer ?
#
loop_
_entity_poly.entity_id
_entity_poly.type
_entity_poly.pdbx_seq_one_letter_code
_entity_poly.pdbx_strand_id
1 'polypeptide(L)'
;MRWNKYRLGDFIERSTANNRSLKYKEDLIVGVTSDGVFSTPKGSVNGVDLTPYKIVSNGDFVYNPSRFDLGSIAYRTEGLCIVSHLYQIFHLNEKGKEKIDPIWLFIYLRRKEFRREVTFRNFGSQRPEFNFNDLSEIVLPLPSIQQQRKYVDVYLALQNNLAAYQSKVEDLKMVCDG
;
A
#
# COMPACT_ATOMS: atom_id res chain seq x y z
N MET A 1 -9.42 -6.67 25.94
CA MET A 1 -8.05 -7.19 25.71
C MET A 1 -7.09 -6.03 25.43
N ARG A 2 -6.03 -5.88 26.16
CA ARG A 2 -5.05 -4.79 25.97
C ARG A 2 -3.85 -5.39 25.21
N TRP A 3 -3.67 -5.02 23.94
CA TRP A 3 -2.54 -5.48 23.14
C TRP A 3 -1.29 -4.66 23.47
N ASN A 4 -0.13 -5.29 23.37
CA ASN A 4 1.14 -4.60 23.49
C ASN A 4 1.31 -3.63 22.33
N LYS A 5 1.91 -2.49 22.61
CA LYS A 5 2.18 -1.44 21.62
C LYS A 5 3.64 -1.47 21.22
N TYR A 6 3.90 -1.31 19.92
CA TYR A 6 5.25 -1.34 19.36
C TYR A 6 5.42 -0.23 18.33
N ARG A 7 6.63 0.28 18.17
CA ARG A 7 6.96 1.17 17.05
C ARG A 7 6.99 0.36 15.76
N LEU A 8 6.34 0.89 14.72
CA LEU A 8 6.32 0.24 13.41
C LEU A 8 7.73 0.14 12.81
N GLY A 9 8.57 1.14 13.02
CA GLY A 9 9.97 1.16 12.57
C GLY A 9 10.83 -0.01 13.06
N ASP A 10 10.44 -0.69 14.16
CA ASP A 10 11.13 -1.90 14.62
C ASP A 10 10.93 -3.11 13.70
N PHE A 11 9.94 -3.05 12.80
CA PHE A 11 9.46 -4.16 11.97
C PHE A 11 9.54 -3.91 10.46
N ILE A 12 9.84 -2.70 10.03
CA ILE A 12 9.88 -2.32 8.62
C ILE A 12 11.26 -1.79 8.22
N GLU A 13 11.56 -1.93 6.94
CA GLU A 13 12.76 -1.40 6.34
C GLU A 13 12.41 -0.69 5.03
N ARG A 14 13.08 0.45 4.77
CA ARG A 14 12.87 1.24 3.55
C ARG A 14 13.56 0.59 2.37
N SER A 15 12.83 0.38 1.28
CA SER A 15 13.43 -0.01 0.00
C SER A 15 14.03 1.21 -0.72
N THR A 16 15.27 1.05 -1.18
CA THR A 16 16.01 2.08 -1.95
C THR A 16 16.31 1.64 -3.37
N ALA A 17 15.79 0.48 -3.79
CA ALA A 17 15.98 -0.06 -5.13
C ALA A 17 15.42 0.91 -6.19
N ASN A 18 16.22 1.20 -7.22
CA ASN A 18 15.85 2.12 -8.28
C ASN A 18 16.23 1.58 -9.67
N ASN A 19 15.65 2.20 -10.70
CA ASN A 19 15.81 1.78 -12.10
C ASN A 19 16.94 2.52 -12.83
N ARG A 20 18.01 2.92 -12.12
CA ARG A 20 19.14 3.66 -12.73
C ARG A 20 19.78 2.95 -13.91
N SER A 21 19.75 1.63 -13.93
CA SER A 21 20.26 0.82 -15.05
C SER A 21 19.29 0.76 -16.23
N LEU A 22 18.11 1.38 -16.15
CA LEU A 22 17.04 1.35 -17.17
C LEU A 22 16.65 -0.08 -17.60
N LYS A 23 16.79 -1.03 -16.68
CA LYS A 23 16.43 -2.43 -16.90
C LYS A 23 14.93 -2.61 -17.16
N TYR A 24 14.10 -1.79 -16.51
CA TYR A 24 12.65 -1.87 -16.56
C TYR A 24 12.08 -0.72 -17.38
N LYS A 25 11.10 -1.03 -18.22
CA LYS A 25 10.54 -0.15 -19.25
C LYS A 25 9.17 0.41 -18.81
N GLU A 26 8.59 1.21 -19.68
CA GLU A 26 7.37 1.98 -19.49
C GLU A 26 6.14 1.10 -19.21
N ASP A 27 6.12 -0.14 -19.72
CA ASP A 27 5.07 -1.13 -19.51
C ASP A 27 4.91 -1.58 -18.05
N LEU A 28 5.95 -1.40 -17.24
CA LEU A 28 5.96 -1.71 -15.82
C LEU A 28 5.61 -0.53 -14.91
N ILE A 29 5.35 0.65 -15.49
CA ILE A 29 4.99 1.84 -14.70
C ILE A 29 3.59 1.68 -14.13
N VAL A 30 3.48 1.87 -12.82
CA VAL A 30 2.20 1.91 -12.12
C VAL A 30 2.15 3.07 -11.12
N GLY A 31 0.94 3.48 -10.79
CA GLY A 31 0.63 4.34 -9.65
C GLY A 31 -0.14 3.58 -8.58
N VAL A 32 -0.41 4.25 -7.46
CA VAL A 32 -1.25 3.73 -6.38
C VAL A 32 -2.47 4.62 -6.22
N THR A 33 -3.66 4.03 -6.33
CA THR A 33 -4.94 4.74 -6.16
C THR A 33 -5.27 4.95 -4.68
N SER A 34 -6.26 5.79 -4.38
CA SER A 34 -6.82 5.92 -3.03
C SER A 34 -7.51 4.65 -2.52
N ASP A 35 -7.91 3.76 -3.46
CA ASP A 35 -8.48 2.47 -3.11
C ASP A 35 -7.43 1.42 -2.75
N GLY A 36 -6.14 1.79 -2.81
CA GLY A 36 -5.01 0.95 -2.42
C GLY A 36 -4.68 -0.14 -3.42
N VAL A 37 -4.96 0.11 -4.68
CA VAL A 37 -4.61 -0.80 -5.77
C VAL A 37 -3.59 -0.15 -6.69
N PHE A 38 -2.75 -0.99 -7.29
CA PHE A 38 -1.89 -0.56 -8.38
C PHE A 38 -2.72 -0.34 -9.64
N SER A 39 -2.45 0.74 -10.35
CA SER A 39 -3.12 1.07 -11.62
C SER A 39 -2.13 1.63 -12.63
N THR A 40 -2.42 1.45 -13.90
CA THR A 40 -1.68 2.12 -14.96
C THR A 40 -1.81 3.65 -14.84
N PRO A 41 -0.78 4.42 -15.21
CA PRO A 41 -0.86 5.88 -15.23
C PRO A 41 -2.00 6.37 -16.13
N LYS A 42 -2.69 7.44 -15.72
CA LYS A 42 -3.80 8.03 -16.50
C LYS A 42 -3.32 8.86 -17.70
N GLY A 43 -2.02 9.14 -17.82
CA GLY A 43 -1.44 9.95 -18.90
C GLY A 43 -0.41 9.18 -19.73
N SER A 44 0.04 9.79 -20.84
CA SER A 44 1.15 9.24 -21.61
C SER A 44 2.42 9.23 -20.74
N VAL A 45 3.10 8.11 -20.76
CA VAL A 45 4.41 7.91 -20.10
C VAL A 45 5.54 7.84 -21.12
N ASN A 46 5.25 8.06 -22.41
CA ASN A 46 6.24 8.01 -23.47
C ASN A 46 7.28 9.13 -23.30
N GLY A 47 8.55 8.76 -23.34
CA GLY A 47 9.67 9.70 -23.23
C GLY A 47 9.95 10.21 -21.81
N VAL A 48 9.32 9.62 -20.80
CA VAL A 48 9.62 9.94 -19.39
C VAL A 48 10.99 9.36 -19.01
N ASP A 49 11.81 10.14 -18.33
CA ASP A 49 13.05 9.62 -17.75
C ASP A 49 12.71 8.61 -16.62
N LEU A 50 13.05 7.35 -16.86
CA LEU A 50 12.82 6.25 -15.91
C LEU A 50 13.98 6.02 -14.94
N THR A 51 15.08 6.77 -15.07
CA THR A 51 16.26 6.66 -14.21
C THR A 51 15.93 6.87 -12.72
N PRO A 52 15.09 7.86 -12.32
CA PRO A 52 14.75 8.08 -10.93
C PRO A 52 13.65 7.17 -10.40
N TYR A 53 13.02 6.35 -11.26
CA TYR A 53 11.94 5.46 -10.83
C TYR A 53 12.44 4.41 -9.84
N LYS A 54 11.57 4.05 -8.92
CA LYS A 54 11.84 3.05 -7.88
C LYS A 54 11.28 1.70 -8.28
N ILE A 55 12.01 0.64 -7.96
CA ILE A 55 11.61 -0.73 -8.20
C ILE A 55 10.78 -1.22 -7.02
N VAL A 56 9.65 -1.84 -7.33
CA VAL A 56 8.74 -2.46 -6.37
C VAL A 56 8.75 -3.96 -6.62
N SER A 57 9.11 -4.72 -5.62
CA SER A 57 9.16 -6.18 -5.66
C SER A 57 7.99 -6.80 -4.89
N ASN A 58 7.78 -8.09 -5.09
CA ASN A 58 6.84 -8.85 -4.27
C ASN A 58 7.19 -8.71 -2.77
N GLY A 59 6.20 -8.41 -1.95
CA GLY A 59 6.37 -8.17 -0.52
C GLY A 59 6.57 -6.70 -0.14
N ASP A 60 6.69 -5.80 -1.11
CA ASP A 60 6.82 -4.37 -0.86
C ASP A 60 5.46 -3.68 -0.65
N PHE A 61 5.45 -2.73 0.27
CA PHE A 61 4.40 -1.72 0.42
C PHE A 61 4.83 -0.45 -0.30
N VAL A 62 3.89 0.16 -1.01
CA VAL A 62 4.11 1.40 -1.76
C VAL A 62 3.06 2.42 -1.38
N TYR A 63 3.46 3.63 -1.03
CA TYR A 63 2.50 4.69 -0.76
C TYR A 63 2.94 6.03 -1.32
N ASN A 64 1.95 6.88 -1.61
CA ASN A 64 2.18 8.27 -1.97
C ASN A 64 2.18 9.13 -0.69
N PRO A 65 3.33 9.75 -0.29
CA PRO A 65 3.41 10.52 0.94
C PRO A 65 2.45 11.71 1.02
N SER A 66 2.13 12.33 -0.12
CA SER A 66 1.18 13.45 -0.19
C SER A 66 -0.29 13.02 -0.26
N ARG A 67 -0.59 11.70 -0.32
CA ARG A 67 -1.95 11.14 -0.44
C ARG A 67 -2.19 9.95 0.49
N PHE A 68 -1.35 9.77 1.47
CA PHE A 68 -1.50 8.65 2.40
C PHE A 68 -2.78 8.79 3.24
N ASP A 69 -3.11 9.99 3.66
CA ASP A 69 -4.35 10.34 4.33
C ASP A 69 -5.61 10.04 3.50
N LEU A 70 -5.50 10.03 2.17
CA LEU A 70 -6.56 9.62 1.25
C LEU A 70 -6.62 8.09 1.05
N GLY A 71 -5.66 7.33 1.60
CA GLY A 71 -5.58 5.87 1.48
C GLY A 71 -4.70 5.35 0.35
N SER A 72 -3.86 6.21 -0.25
CA SER A 72 -2.95 5.81 -1.34
C SER A 72 -1.76 5.00 -0.82
N ILE A 73 -2.03 3.76 -0.44
CA ILE A 73 -1.05 2.73 -0.09
C ILE A 73 -1.47 1.39 -0.69
N ALA A 74 -0.55 0.65 -1.29
CA ALA A 74 -0.76 -0.68 -1.83
C ALA A 74 0.32 -1.65 -1.33
N TYR A 75 -0.02 -2.94 -1.32
CA TYR A 75 0.90 -4.04 -1.02
C TYR A 75 1.07 -4.91 -2.27
N ARG A 76 2.32 -5.17 -2.66
CA ARG A 76 2.64 -5.95 -3.86
C ARG A 76 2.67 -7.44 -3.51
N THR A 77 1.70 -8.19 -4.03
CA THR A 77 1.55 -9.62 -3.76
C THR A 77 2.26 -10.51 -4.77
N GLU A 78 2.55 -9.99 -5.96
CA GLU A 78 3.18 -10.76 -7.04
C GLU A 78 3.87 -9.87 -8.08
N GLY A 79 4.88 -10.43 -8.71
CA GLY A 79 5.59 -9.79 -9.82
C GLY A 79 6.39 -8.55 -9.39
N LEU A 80 6.79 -7.77 -10.38
CA LEU A 80 7.59 -6.56 -10.23
C LEU A 80 6.94 -5.42 -11.00
N CYS A 81 7.06 -4.20 -10.48
CA CYS A 81 6.69 -2.97 -11.19
C CYS A 81 7.62 -1.82 -10.82
N ILE A 82 7.47 -0.68 -11.49
CA ILE A 82 8.19 0.54 -11.15
C ILE A 82 7.21 1.68 -10.87
N VAL A 83 7.58 2.53 -9.93
CA VAL A 83 6.79 3.70 -9.53
C VAL A 83 7.64 4.96 -9.58
N SER A 84 7.02 6.12 -9.72
CA SER A 84 7.70 7.41 -9.67
C SER A 84 8.54 7.55 -8.39
N HIS A 85 9.62 8.30 -8.46
CA HIS A 85 10.50 8.62 -7.33
C HIS A 85 9.78 9.26 -6.13
N LEU A 86 8.61 9.85 -6.35
CA LEU A 86 7.79 10.48 -5.30
C LEU A 86 7.20 9.47 -4.31
N TYR A 87 7.02 8.21 -4.72
CA TYR A 87 6.49 7.18 -3.82
C TYR A 87 7.52 6.76 -2.77
N GLN A 88 7.05 6.38 -1.61
CA GLN A 88 7.82 5.68 -0.59
C GLN A 88 7.55 4.18 -0.68
N ILE A 89 8.62 3.38 -0.52
CA ILE A 89 8.56 1.92 -0.59
C ILE A 89 9.20 1.36 0.68
N PHE A 90 8.55 0.39 1.28
CA PHE A 90 9.09 -0.34 2.43
C PHE A 90 8.60 -1.79 2.43
N HIS A 91 9.28 -2.64 3.18
CA HIS A 91 8.91 -4.03 3.40
C HIS A 91 9.09 -4.40 4.88
N LEU A 92 8.53 -5.54 5.27
CA LEU A 92 8.78 -6.10 6.59
C LEU A 92 10.23 -6.61 6.66
N ASN A 93 10.98 -6.17 7.66
CA ASN A 93 12.28 -6.76 7.98
C ASN A 93 12.09 -8.17 8.57
N GLU A 94 13.16 -8.89 8.90
CA GLU A 94 13.07 -10.27 9.39
C GLU A 94 12.21 -10.38 10.67
N LYS A 95 12.38 -9.45 11.62
CA LYS A 95 11.55 -9.38 12.83
C LYS A 95 10.08 -9.09 12.52
N GLY A 96 9.83 -8.26 11.49
CA GLY A 96 8.50 -7.95 11.01
C GLY A 96 7.81 -9.16 10.39
N LYS A 97 8.50 -9.93 9.56
CA LYS A 97 7.99 -11.15 8.93
C LYS A 97 7.54 -12.21 9.94
N GLU A 98 8.20 -12.28 11.10
CA GLU A 98 7.84 -13.21 12.18
C GLU A 98 6.57 -12.79 12.95
N LYS A 99 6.30 -11.50 13.07
CA LYS A 99 5.30 -10.96 13.99
C LYS A 99 4.11 -10.27 13.33
N ILE A 100 4.23 -9.93 12.06
CA ILE A 100 3.23 -9.14 11.34
C ILE A 100 2.82 -9.87 10.06
N ASP A 101 1.54 -10.14 9.94
CA ASP A 101 0.94 -10.53 8.67
C ASP A 101 0.88 -9.30 7.75
N PRO A 102 1.45 -9.34 6.53
CA PRO A 102 1.52 -8.17 5.66
C PRO A 102 0.13 -7.67 5.22
N ILE A 103 -0.83 -8.57 5.02
CA ILE A 103 -2.20 -8.16 4.66
C ILE A 103 -2.88 -7.50 5.87
N TRP A 104 -2.64 -8.00 7.09
CA TRP A 104 -3.12 -7.33 8.29
C TRP A 104 -2.53 -5.91 8.42
N LEU A 105 -1.23 -5.75 8.18
CA LEU A 105 -0.59 -4.42 8.19
C LEU A 105 -1.21 -3.50 7.14
N PHE A 106 -1.42 -4.00 5.93
CA PHE A 106 -2.10 -3.27 4.86
C PHE A 106 -3.48 -2.79 5.29
N ILE A 107 -4.31 -3.67 5.87
CA ILE A 107 -5.64 -3.32 6.39
C ILE A 107 -5.51 -2.27 7.50
N TYR A 108 -4.55 -2.44 8.41
CA TYR A 108 -4.33 -1.53 9.54
C TYR A 108 -4.02 -0.10 9.06
N LEU A 109 -3.09 0.03 8.11
CA LEU A 109 -2.65 1.32 7.57
C LEU A 109 -3.73 2.03 6.72
N ARG A 110 -4.74 1.31 6.25
CA ARG A 110 -5.86 1.87 5.48
C ARG A 110 -7.07 2.27 6.31
N ARG A 111 -7.11 1.98 7.59
CA ARG A 111 -8.23 2.36 8.47
C ARG A 111 -8.42 3.87 8.53
N LYS A 112 -9.68 4.28 8.70
CA LYS A 112 -10.04 5.72 8.85
C LYS A 112 -9.31 6.38 10.02
N GLU A 113 -9.10 5.65 11.13
CA GLU A 113 -8.40 6.13 12.31
C GLU A 113 -6.93 6.42 12.01
N PHE A 114 -6.25 5.53 11.26
CA PHE A 114 -4.88 5.73 10.84
C PHE A 114 -4.75 6.92 9.88
N ARG A 115 -5.65 7.03 8.92
CA ARG A 115 -5.69 8.17 7.98
C ARG A 115 -5.86 9.50 8.71
N ARG A 116 -6.73 9.55 9.73
CA ARG A 116 -6.86 10.74 10.60
C ARG A 116 -5.58 11.05 11.37
N GLU A 117 -4.85 10.05 11.85
CA GLU A 117 -3.54 10.24 12.48
C GLU A 117 -2.53 10.84 11.51
N VAL A 118 -2.47 10.37 10.27
CA VAL A 118 -1.62 10.94 9.20
C VAL A 118 -1.97 12.40 8.96
N THR A 119 -3.27 12.72 8.79
CA THR A 119 -3.74 14.10 8.62
C THR A 119 -3.33 14.98 9.79
N PHE A 120 -3.46 14.50 11.03
CA PHE A 120 -3.08 15.24 12.23
C PHE A 120 -1.57 15.51 12.28
N ARG A 121 -0.73 14.55 11.95
CA ARG A 121 0.74 14.71 11.91
C ARG A 121 1.20 15.69 10.82
N ASN A 122 0.47 15.74 9.72
CA ASN A 122 0.72 16.65 8.60
C ASN A 122 0.13 18.05 8.81
N PHE A 123 -0.62 18.27 9.89
CA PHE A 123 -1.30 19.55 10.16
C PHE A 123 -0.30 20.69 10.32
N GLY A 124 -0.55 21.80 9.62
CA GLY A 124 0.30 23.00 9.67
C GLY A 124 1.46 23.00 8.65
N SER A 125 1.67 21.92 7.90
CA SER A 125 2.64 21.90 6.81
C SER A 125 2.06 22.54 5.53
N GLN A 126 2.85 23.39 4.86
CA GLN A 126 2.47 23.95 3.55
C GLN A 126 2.47 22.89 2.43
N ARG A 127 3.24 21.79 2.61
CA ARG A 127 3.27 20.61 1.73
C ARG A 127 3.27 19.38 2.61
N PRO A 128 2.08 18.90 2.99
CA PRO A 128 1.98 17.73 3.85
C PRO A 128 2.51 16.49 3.12
N GLU A 129 3.61 15.94 3.63
CA GLU A 129 4.21 14.70 3.15
C GLU A 129 4.47 13.79 4.34
N PHE A 130 3.75 12.69 4.42
CA PHE A 130 3.96 11.66 5.41
C PHE A 130 5.12 10.74 4.98
N ASN A 131 6.32 11.09 5.40
CA ASN A 131 7.53 10.40 4.98
C ASN A 131 7.77 9.08 5.72
N PHE A 132 8.80 8.32 5.33
CA PHE A 132 9.11 7.03 5.95
C PHE A 132 9.49 7.15 7.43
N ASN A 133 10.14 8.24 7.86
CA ASN A 133 10.47 8.43 9.27
C ASN A 133 9.20 8.63 10.11
N ASP A 134 8.23 9.41 9.60
CA ASP A 134 6.93 9.59 10.26
C ASP A 134 6.19 8.26 10.41
N LEU A 135 6.21 7.43 9.35
CA LEU A 135 5.64 6.08 9.38
C LEU A 135 6.34 5.19 10.42
N SER A 136 7.66 5.28 10.51
CA SER A 136 8.46 4.50 11.46
C SER A 136 8.17 4.84 12.93
N GLU A 137 7.79 6.10 13.22
CA GLU A 137 7.42 6.56 14.56
C GLU A 137 6.00 6.15 14.99
N ILE A 138 5.22 5.58 14.10
CA ILE A 138 3.87 5.10 14.45
C ILE A 138 3.96 4.01 15.50
N VAL A 139 3.16 4.17 16.54
CA VAL A 139 3.00 3.17 17.60
C VAL A 139 1.67 2.45 17.37
N LEU A 140 1.75 1.17 17.05
CA LEU A 140 0.58 0.35 16.76
C LEU A 140 0.37 -0.73 17.82
N PRO A 141 -0.89 -1.04 18.16
CA PRO A 141 -1.23 -2.21 18.96
C PRO A 141 -1.06 -3.45 18.08
N LEU A 142 -0.23 -4.40 18.52
CA LEU A 142 0.08 -5.60 17.75
C LEU A 142 -0.61 -6.83 18.38
N PRO A 143 -1.68 -7.35 17.75
CA PRO A 143 -2.27 -8.64 18.13
C PRO A 143 -1.30 -9.80 17.86
N SER A 144 -1.59 -10.98 18.42
CA SER A 144 -0.86 -12.18 18.01
C SER A 144 -1.06 -12.48 16.52
N ILE A 145 -0.08 -13.12 15.90
CA ILE A 145 -0.17 -13.48 14.46
C ILE A 145 -1.43 -14.28 14.13
N GLN A 146 -1.88 -15.12 15.03
CA GLN A 146 -3.12 -15.89 14.89
C GLN A 146 -4.37 -14.99 14.87
N GLN A 147 -4.39 -13.94 15.70
CA GLN A 147 -5.47 -12.96 15.69
C GLN A 147 -5.42 -12.09 14.43
N GLN A 148 -4.24 -11.69 14.00
CA GLN A 148 -4.06 -10.95 12.75
C GLN A 148 -4.63 -11.74 11.55
N ARG A 149 -4.31 -13.04 11.43
CA ARG A 149 -4.82 -13.93 10.37
C ARG A 149 -6.33 -14.02 10.37
N LYS A 150 -6.98 -14.10 11.54
CA LYS A 150 -8.46 -14.08 11.60
C LYS A 150 -9.06 -12.79 10.99
N TYR A 151 -8.44 -11.63 11.20
CA TYR A 151 -8.89 -10.40 10.56
C TYR A 151 -8.65 -10.44 9.05
N VAL A 152 -7.52 -11.00 8.62
CA VAL A 152 -7.21 -11.17 7.20
C VAL A 152 -8.22 -12.09 6.53
N ASP A 153 -8.56 -13.24 7.13
CA ASP A 153 -9.54 -14.18 6.61
C ASP A 153 -10.91 -13.53 6.39
N VAL A 154 -11.38 -12.75 7.36
CA VAL A 154 -12.64 -11.98 7.24
C VAL A 154 -12.55 -10.94 6.12
N TYR A 155 -11.45 -10.21 6.05
CA TYR A 155 -11.24 -9.20 5.01
C TYR A 155 -11.26 -9.82 3.61
N LEU A 156 -10.51 -10.90 3.40
CA LEU A 156 -10.46 -11.60 2.11
C LEU A 156 -11.81 -12.19 1.71
N ALA A 157 -12.56 -12.76 2.66
CA ALA A 157 -13.91 -13.25 2.41
C ALA A 157 -14.86 -12.13 1.97
N LEU A 158 -14.77 -10.95 2.61
CA LEU A 158 -15.56 -9.77 2.22
C LEU A 158 -15.18 -9.25 0.83
N GLN A 159 -13.89 -9.20 0.49
CA GLN A 159 -13.42 -8.80 -0.83
C GLN A 159 -13.91 -9.77 -1.92
N ASN A 160 -13.83 -11.07 -1.69
CA ASN A 160 -14.31 -12.09 -2.62
C ASN A 160 -15.83 -11.98 -2.82
N ASN A 161 -16.61 -11.77 -1.76
CA ASN A 161 -18.04 -11.55 -1.85
C ASN A 161 -18.36 -10.28 -2.68
N LEU A 162 -17.66 -9.18 -2.42
CA LEU A 162 -17.85 -7.93 -3.16
C LEU A 162 -17.58 -8.13 -4.65
N ALA A 163 -16.47 -8.78 -5.02
CA ALA A 163 -16.13 -9.08 -6.41
C ALA A 163 -17.21 -9.95 -7.08
N ALA A 164 -17.71 -10.97 -6.37
CA ALA A 164 -18.79 -11.84 -6.88
C ALA A 164 -20.11 -11.06 -7.11
N TYR A 165 -20.46 -10.12 -6.22
CA TYR A 165 -21.64 -9.27 -6.42
C TYR A 165 -21.45 -8.30 -7.58
N GLN A 166 -20.27 -7.70 -7.73
CA GLN A 166 -19.96 -6.81 -8.86
C GLN A 166 -20.08 -7.54 -10.20
N SER A 167 -19.52 -8.76 -10.32
CA SER A 167 -19.67 -9.59 -11.52
C SER A 167 -21.14 -9.87 -11.83
N LYS A 168 -21.96 -10.25 -10.85
CA LYS A 168 -23.40 -10.49 -11.06
C LYS A 168 -24.13 -9.23 -11.52
N VAL A 169 -23.76 -8.06 -11.03
CA VAL A 169 -24.37 -6.79 -11.47
C VAL A 169 -24.01 -6.50 -12.92
N GLU A 170 -22.78 -6.78 -13.34
CA GLU A 170 -22.36 -6.63 -14.74
C GLU A 170 -23.10 -7.60 -15.66
N ASP A 171 -23.22 -8.88 -15.24
CA ASP A 171 -24.00 -9.90 -15.98
C ASP A 171 -25.46 -9.48 -16.17
N LEU A 172 -26.10 -8.96 -15.10
CA LEU A 172 -27.48 -8.48 -15.16
C LEU A 172 -27.64 -7.27 -16.09
N LYS A 173 -26.69 -6.33 -16.11
CA LYS A 173 -26.70 -5.20 -17.04
C LYS A 173 -26.65 -5.68 -18.49
N MET A 174 -25.76 -6.62 -18.81
CA MET A 174 -25.68 -7.18 -20.17
C MET A 174 -26.99 -7.82 -20.62
N VAL A 175 -27.74 -8.46 -19.71
CA VAL A 175 -29.07 -9.05 -20.03
C VAL A 175 -30.14 -7.98 -20.22
N CYS A 176 -30.04 -6.83 -19.53
CA CYS A 176 -31.03 -5.75 -19.63
C CYS A 176 -30.81 -4.85 -20.86
N ASP A 177 -29.56 -4.74 -21.31
CA ASP A 177 -29.18 -3.85 -22.42
C ASP A 177 -29.20 -4.56 -23.79
N GLY A 178 -29.48 -5.88 -23.86
CA GLY A 178 -29.64 -6.70 -25.07
C GLY A 178 -31.07 -7.00 -25.35
#